data_aba8f8d0df4861b1ac9c179345e7e174
#
_entry.id   aba8f8d0df4861b1ac9c179345e7e174
#
_cell.length_a   1.000
_cell.length_b   1.000
_cell.length_c   1.000
_cell.angle_alpha   90.00
_cell.angle_beta   90.00
_cell.angle_gamma   90.00
#
_symmetry.space_group_name_H-M   'P 1'
#
loop_
_entity.id
_entity.type
_entity.pdbx_description
1 polymer ?
#
loop_
_entity_poly.entity_id
_entity_poly.type
_entity_poly.pdbx_seq_one_letter_code
_entity_poly.pdbx_strand_id
1 'polypeptide(L)'
;MALSLRRVVTGHDANGRAVVKIDEVSKNLVSNRPGSTACVVWTTESFPVNNTGDTDEGLRKVGTTLNNGTVFRVVEFAPGVAPRVHRTDSIDYAVVM
;
A
#
# COMPACT_ATOMS: atom_id res chain seq x y z
N MET A 1 -6.23 14.76 -11.84
CA MET A 1 -6.32 13.37 -12.31
C MET A 1 -6.36 12.45 -11.11
N ALA A 2 -7.29 11.54 -11.08
CA ALA A 2 -7.41 10.60 -9.98
C ALA A 2 -6.46 9.42 -10.19
N LEU A 3 -5.74 9.03 -9.15
CA LEU A 3 -4.92 7.82 -9.17
C LEU A 3 -5.85 6.59 -9.23
N SER A 4 -5.67 5.76 -10.24
CA SER A 4 -6.41 4.51 -10.40
C SER A 4 -5.40 3.38 -10.57
N LEU A 5 -5.40 2.45 -9.65
CA LEU A 5 -4.44 1.36 -9.60
C LEU A 5 -5.18 0.03 -9.50
N ARG A 6 -4.98 -0.85 -10.49
CA ARG A 6 -5.44 -2.22 -10.39
C ARG A 6 -4.53 -2.99 -9.44
N ARG A 7 -5.13 -3.70 -8.51
CA ARG A 7 -4.43 -4.51 -7.51
C ARG A 7 -4.87 -5.97 -7.67
N VAL A 8 -3.89 -6.86 -7.76
CA VAL A 8 -4.13 -8.30 -7.83
C VAL A 8 -3.44 -8.95 -6.64
N VAL A 9 -4.19 -9.68 -5.83
CA VAL A 9 -3.68 -10.40 -4.66
C VAL A 9 -3.99 -11.88 -4.83
N THR A 10 -2.96 -12.70 -4.71
CA THR A 10 -3.08 -14.15 -4.80
C THR A 10 -3.15 -14.77 -3.42
N GLY A 11 -3.70 -15.95 -3.36
CA GLY A 11 -3.81 -16.75 -2.16
C GLY A 11 -4.04 -18.21 -2.52
N HIS A 12 -4.69 -18.94 -1.63
CA HIS A 12 -4.96 -20.36 -1.84
C HIS A 12 -6.42 -20.68 -1.53
N ASP A 13 -6.98 -21.63 -2.26
CA ASP A 13 -8.29 -22.18 -1.96
C ASP A 13 -8.22 -23.24 -0.84
N ALA A 14 -9.36 -23.85 -0.52
CA ALA A 14 -9.45 -24.85 0.52
C ALA A 14 -8.60 -26.12 0.24
N ASN A 15 -8.24 -26.34 -1.02
CA ASN A 15 -7.41 -27.47 -1.45
C ASN A 15 -5.93 -27.12 -1.56
N GLY A 16 -5.53 -25.92 -1.15
CA GLY A 16 -4.15 -25.45 -1.24
C GLY A 16 -3.72 -25.02 -2.63
N ARG A 17 -4.66 -24.85 -3.57
CA ARG A 17 -4.35 -24.37 -4.93
C ARG A 17 -4.18 -22.86 -4.93
N ALA A 18 -3.19 -22.38 -5.65
CA ALA A 18 -3.00 -20.96 -5.86
C ALA A 18 -4.15 -20.37 -6.69
N VAL A 19 -4.75 -19.32 -6.18
CA VAL A 19 -5.87 -18.63 -6.84
C VAL A 19 -5.69 -17.13 -6.71
N VAL A 20 -6.35 -16.37 -7.57
CA VAL A 20 -6.50 -14.93 -7.42
C VAL A 20 -7.62 -14.69 -6.40
N LYS A 21 -7.29 -14.07 -5.28
CA LYS A 21 -8.25 -13.73 -4.23
C LYS A 21 -8.89 -12.37 -4.47
N ILE A 22 -8.12 -11.41 -4.97
CA ILE A 22 -8.56 -10.05 -5.20
C ILE A 22 -8.03 -9.59 -6.55
N ASP A 23 -8.91 -9.04 -7.34
CA ASP A 23 -8.56 -8.37 -8.60
C ASP A 23 -9.50 -7.18 -8.73
N GLU A 24 -9.02 -5.99 -8.39
CA GLU A 24 -9.86 -4.80 -8.30
C GLU A 24 -9.05 -3.53 -8.52
N VAL A 25 -9.74 -2.45 -8.76
CA VAL A 25 -9.16 -1.13 -8.60
C VAL A 25 -9.05 -0.84 -7.10
N SER A 26 -7.86 -0.49 -6.65
CA SER A 26 -7.58 -0.26 -5.24
C SER A 26 -8.48 0.81 -4.64
N LYS A 27 -8.96 0.55 -3.43
CA LYS A 27 -9.92 1.41 -2.72
C LYS A 27 -9.28 2.25 -1.62
N ASN A 28 -8.09 1.86 -1.15
CA ASN A 28 -7.44 2.53 -0.03
C ASN A 28 -6.59 3.71 -0.52
N LEU A 29 -7.28 4.76 -0.93
CA LEU A 29 -6.68 6.00 -1.40
C LEU A 29 -6.59 7.00 -0.27
N VAL A 30 -5.44 7.68 -0.16
CA VAL A 30 -5.19 8.70 0.83
C VAL A 30 -4.62 9.93 0.14
N SER A 31 -5.23 11.09 0.39
CA SER A 31 -4.76 12.37 -0.09
C SER A 31 -4.61 13.31 1.10
N ASN A 32 -3.39 13.40 1.65
CA ASN A 32 -3.12 14.15 2.86
C ASN A 32 -2.80 15.62 2.61
N ARG A 33 -2.53 15.97 1.36
CA ARG A 33 -2.17 17.34 0.97
C ARG A 33 -2.48 17.55 -0.51
N PRO A 34 -2.70 18.81 -0.93
CA PRO A 34 -2.92 19.11 -2.34
C PRO A 34 -1.78 18.58 -3.22
N GLY A 35 -2.14 17.97 -4.33
CA GLY A 35 -1.18 17.50 -5.33
C GLY A 35 -0.49 16.17 -4.99
N SER A 36 -0.86 15.49 -3.91
CA SER A 36 -0.31 14.19 -3.55
C SER A 36 -1.43 13.21 -3.23
N THR A 37 -1.46 12.10 -3.91
CA THR A 37 -2.41 11.02 -3.67
C THR A 37 -1.65 9.71 -3.54
N ALA A 38 -1.91 8.97 -2.47
CA ALA A 38 -1.33 7.65 -2.25
C ALA A 38 -2.40 6.57 -2.32
N CYS A 39 -2.03 5.43 -2.86
CA CYS A 39 -2.83 4.21 -2.83
C CYS A 39 -2.05 3.16 -2.04
N VAL A 40 -2.60 2.70 -0.93
CA VAL A 40 -2.01 1.61 -0.15
C VAL A 40 -2.35 0.30 -0.85
N VAL A 41 -1.31 -0.43 -1.24
CA VAL A 41 -1.45 -1.71 -1.93
C VAL A 41 -1.46 -2.87 -0.94
N TRP A 42 -0.53 -2.84 0.01
CA TRP A 42 -0.39 -3.88 1.03
C TRP A 42 0.30 -3.35 2.26
N THR A 43 0.07 -3.99 3.38
CA THR A 43 0.75 -3.69 4.65
C THR A 43 1.13 -4.96 5.37
N THR A 44 2.16 -4.87 6.21
CA THR A 44 2.50 -5.92 7.18
C THR A 44 2.68 -5.27 8.54
N GLU A 45 2.39 -5.98 9.62
CA GLU A 45 2.45 -5.41 10.97
C GLU A 45 3.28 -6.22 11.95
N SER A 46 4.03 -7.21 11.46
CA SER A 46 4.90 -8.02 12.30
C SER A 46 6.16 -8.42 11.57
N PHE A 47 7.17 -8.80 12.32
CA PHE A 47 8.39 -9.39 11.80
C PHE A 47 8.83 -10.54 12.73
N PRO A 48 8.88 -11.79 12.26
CA PRO A 48 8.52 -12.24 10.89
C PRO A 48 7.06 -11.96 10.54
N VAL A 49 6.81 -11.78 9.25
CA VAL A 49 5.46 -11.52 8.77
C VAL A 49 4.59 -12.77 8.94
N ASN A 50 3.43 -12.59 9.52
CA ASN A 50 2.39 -13.62 9.52
C ASN A 50 1.59 -13.49 8.21
N ASN A 51 1.77 -14.45 7.33
CA ASN A 51 1.11 -14.48 6.02
C ASN A 51 0.07 -15.61 5.93
N THR A 52 -0.47 -16.03 7.05
CA THR A 52 -1.57 -17.00 7.09
C THR A 52 -2.91 -16.27 7.15
N GLY A 53 -3.94 -16.90 6.61
CA GLY A 53 -5.29 -16.33 6.59
C GLY A 53 -5.60 -15.52 5.34
N ASP A 54 -6.81 -14.96 5.31
CA ASP A 54 -7.38 -14.32 4.12
C ASP A 54 -7.68 -12.83 4.32
N THR A 55 -7.13 -12.22 5.36
CA THR A 55 -7.33 -10.80 5.63
C THR A 55 -6.71 -9.96 4.52
N ASP A 56 -7.47 -8.99 4.01
CA ASP A 56 -6.94 -8.02 3.06
C ASP A 56 -6.17 -6.94 3.80
N GLU A 57 -4.86 -7.13 3.90
CA GLU A 57 -3.97 -6.20 4.59
C GLU A 57 -3.77 -4.88 3.84
N GLY A 58 -4.19 -4.79 2.59
CA GLY A 58 -4.18 -3.57 1.80
C GLY A 58 -5.29 -2.58 2.17
N LEU A 59 -6.24 -2.99 3.00
CA LEU A 59 -7.31 -2.11 3.47
C LEU A 59 -6.99 -1.43 4.81
N ARG A 60 -5.85 -1.75 5.43
CA ARG A 60 -5.46 -1.17 6.70
C ARG A 60 -5.33 0.35 6.58
N LYS A 61 -5.90 1.06 7.53
CA LYS A 61 -5.74 2.51 7.62
C LYS A 61 -4.41 2.82 8.29
N VAL A 62 -3.49 3.36 7.51
CA VAL A 62 -2.13 3.67 7.96
C VAL A 62 -1.76 5.07 7.52
N GLY A 63 -0.80 5.65 8.22
CA GLY A 63 -0.12 6.86 7.78
C GLY A 63 1.01 6.51 6.81
N THR A 64 2.13 7.19 6.95
CA THR A 64 3.31 6.95 6.11
C THR A 64 4.20 5.84 6.64
N THR A 65 4.07 5.48 7.91
CA THR A 65 4.85 4.44 8.57
C THR A 65 3.94 3.56 9.41
N LEU A 66 4.44 2.37 9.73
CA LEU A 66 3.74 1.41 10.57
C LEU A 66 4.78 0.75 11.48
N ASN A 67 4.55 0.82 12.80
CA ASN A 67 5.45 0.20 13.76
C ASN A 67 5.58 -1.30 13.51
N ASN A 68 6.83 -1.76 13.47
CA ASN A 68 7.16 -3.17 13.28
C ASN A 68 6.53 -3.78 12.03
N GLY A 69 6.37 -2.98 11.00
CA GLY A 69 5.71 -3.39 9.79
C GLY A 69 6.17 -2.63 8.56
N THR A 70 5.47 -2.86 7.46
CA THR A 70 5.74 -2.22 6.17
C THR A 70 4.47 -1.67 5.57
N VAL A 71 4.62 -0.63 4.76
CA VAL A 71 3.55 -0.07 3.94
C VAL A 71 4.04 -0.05 2.49
N PHE A 72 3.35 -0.79 1.62
CA PHE A 72 3.58 -0.73 0.18
C PHE A 72 2.51 0.15 -0.45
N ARG A 73 2.93 1.23 -1.08
CA ARG A 73 2.02 2.18 -1.68
C ARG A 73 2.55 2.73 -2.99
N VAL A 74 1.63 3.16 -3.84
CA VAL A 74 1.92 3.93 -5.03
C VAL A 74 1.49 5.37 -4.78
N VAL A 75 2.35 6.32 -5.08
CA VAL A 75 2.09 7.74 -4.83
C VAL A 75 2.16 8.49 -6.14
N GLU A 76 1.15 9.30 -6.41
CA GLU A 76 1.13 10.23 -7.53
C GLU A 76 1.35 11.64 -7.01
N PHE A 77 2.35 12.32 -7.56
CA PHE A 77 2.62 13.72 -7.30
C PHE A 77 2.25 14.55 -8.50
N ALA A 78 1.39 15.53 -8.33
CA ALA A 78 1.08 16.49 -9.38
C ALA A 78 2.29 17.41 -9.64
N PRO A 79 2.44 17.95 -10.86
CA PRO A 79 3.48 18.93 -11.12
C PRO A 79 3.37 20.13 -10.18
N GLY A 80 4.51 20.59 -9.69
CA GLY A 80 4.56 21.76 -8.82
C GLY A 80 4.08 21.53 -7.40
N VAL A 81 3.88 20.26 -6.96
CA VAL A 81 3.51 19.99 -5.57
C VAL A 81 4.60 20.51 -4.62
N ALA A 82 4.16 21.18 -3.56
CA ALA A 82 5.09 21.72 -2.56
C ALA A 82 5.85 20.59 -1.85
N PRO A 83 7.16 20.73 -1.64
CA PRO A 83 7.92 19.74 -0.89
C PRO A 83 7.47 19.72 0.56
N ARG A 84 7.50 18.54 1.17
CA ARG A 84 7.31 18.36 2.59
C ARG A 84 8.64 17.98 3.21
N VAL A 85 9.29 18.94 3.83
CA VAL A 85 10.58 18.69 4.51
C VAL A 85 10.29 18.01 5.84
N HIS A 86 10.85 16.84 6.05
CA HIS A 86 10.64 16.07 7.27
C HIS A 86 11.79 15.11 7.51
N ARG A 87 11.78 14.52 8.67
CA ARG A 87 12.71 13.46 9.08
C ARG A 87 11.90 12.20 9.36
N THR A 88 12.47 11.04 9.04
CA THR A 88 11.86 9.75 9.34
C THR A 88 12.88 8.79 9.91
N ASP A 89 12.43 7.89 10.78
CA ASP A 89 13.24 6.80 11.31
C ASP A 89 13.01 5.49 10.53
N SER A 90 12.25 5.55 9.45
CA SER A 90 12.01 4.41 8.57
C SER A 90 13.08 4.30 7.47
N ILE A 91 13.16 3.12 6.85
CA ILE A 91 13.88 2.90 5.60
C ILE A 91 12.85 2.86 4.48
N ASP A 92 13.08 3.62 3.43
CA ASP A 92 12.17 3.70 2.30
C ASP A 92 12.90 3.29 1.02
N TYR A 93 12.22 2.53 0.18
CA TYR A 93 12.62 2.26 -1.18
C TYR A 93 11.66 2.93 -2.12
N ALA A 94 12.16 3.63 -3.12
CA ALA A 94 11.34 4.33 -4.09
C ALA A 94 11.74 3.95 -5.51
N VAL A 95 10.75 3.64 -6.33
CA VAL A 95 10.91 3.38 -7.75
C VAL A 95 10.04 4.38 -8.50
N VAL A 96 10.65 5.09 -9.44
CA VAL A 96 9.91 6.03 -10.31
C VAL A 96 9.37 5.27 -11.51
N MET A 97 8.09 5.42 -11.76
CA MET A 97 7.39 4.76 -12.86
C MET A 97 6.97 5.74 -13.94
#